data_f004139aad8fd8a7ab5d250e1366ba48
#
_entry.id   f004139aad8fd8a7ab5d250e1366ba48
#
_cell.length_a   1.000
_cell.length_b   1.000
_cell.length_c   1.000
_cell.angle_alpha   90.00
_cell.angle_beta   90.00
_cell.angle_gamma   90.00
#
_symmetry.space_group_name_H-M   'P 1'
#
loop_
_entity.id
_entity.type
_entity.pdbx_description
1 polymer ?
#
loop_
_entity_poly.entity_id
_entity_poly.type
_entity_poly.pdbx_seq_one_letter_code
_entity_poly.pdbx_strand_id
1 'polypeptide(L)'
;MPAKKTSAKTTPATKTPATVPSRNVSSRKAPSPKAPPLDTPIVVDAGKWEADRAPLGAHVSIAGGTWEAAARAREISATAAQIFTKQANRWQEREVDAAEAERYRSAMRETHVRWVCAHDSYLINLASPDHELRARSLESFRSELRRCHALGLDALVSHPGNYMDDRASGIARNADAITQALEAERGSTQLLMELTAGQGTVLGSTFEEMADLLARIPSALQGRVGVCLDTAHIWAAGYDLVQDYDGVWQRFGDVLGFDRLGCLHLNDSKAKLGSHLDRHELIGEGTIGAEAFGRIMRDARLAGIPRVIETPKGDAPAETDGRMLKLLRELAA
;
A
#
# COMPACT_ATOMS: atom_id res chain seq x y z
N MET A 1 -59.80 -5.42 -36.12
CA MET A 1 -60.35 -6.68 -36.68
C MET A 1 -59.86 -6.84 -38.12
N PRO A 2 -59.59 -8.04 -38.67
CA PRO A 2 -59.35 -9.35 -38.04
C PRO A 2 -57.94 -9.88 -38.36
N ALA A 3 -57.39 -11.04 -38.01
CA ALA A 3 -57.87 -12.27 -37.43
C ALA A 3 -56.64 -13.16 -37.11
N LYS A 4 -56.80 -14.02 -36.20
CA LYS A 4 -55.93 -15.15 -35.82
C LYS A 4 -55.60 -16.10 -36.97
N LYS A 5 -54.39 -16.70 -36.91
CA LYS A 5 -54.24 -18.13 -37.26
C LYS A 5 -53.13 -18.77 -36.41
N THR A 6 -53.56 -19.71 -35.64
CA THR A 6 -52.83 -20.77 -34.92
C THR A 6 -52.35 -21.81 -35.92
N SER A 7 -51.19 -22.40 -35.72
CA SER A 7 -50.90 -23.76 -36.19
C SER A 7 -49.96 -24.46 -35.23
N ALA A 8 -50.31 -25.70 -34.95
CA ALA A 8 -49.77 -26.54 -33.88
C ALA A 8 -48.73 -27.54 -34.39
N LYS A 9 -47.92 -28.00 -33.40
CA LYS A 9 -47.27 -29.30 -33.19
C LYS A 9 -46.49 -29.97 -34.33
N THR A 10 -45.27 -30.33 -34.00
CA THR A 10 -44.86 -31.77 -33.94
C THR A 10 -43.53 -31.90 -33.24
N THR A 11 -43.50 -32.78 -32.23
CA THR A 11 -42.33 -33.34 -31.57
C THR A 11 -41.86 -34.59 -32.32
N PRO A 12 -40.58 -34.92 -32.37
CA PRO A 12 -40.12 -36.30 -32.40
C PRO A 12 -39.12 -36.63 -31.28
N ALA A 13 -39.45 -37.69 -30.62
CA ALA A 13 -38.73 -38.80 -30.05
C ALA A 13 -37.24 -38.67 -29.63
N THR A 14 -37.06 -38.95 -28.40
CA THR A 14 -35.90 -39.40 -27.63
C THR A 14 -35.01 -40.43 -28.32
N LYS A 15 -33.69 -40.18 -28.34
CA LYS A 15 -32.65 -41.23 -28.38
C LYS A 15 -31.65 -40.97 -27.28
N THR A 16 -31.58 -41.89 -26.33
CA THR A 16 -30.59 -41.99 -25.27
C THR A 16 -29.27 -42.47 -25.86
N PRO A 17 -28.13 -41.87 -25.56
CA PRO A 17 -26.83 -42.49 -25.78
C PRO A 17 -26.28 -43.07 -24.48
N ALA A 18 -25.61 -44.19 -24.67
CA ALA A 18 -25.05 -45.09 -23.68
C ALA A 18 -24.08 -44.44 -22.68
N THR A 19 -24.13 -44.90 -21.45
CA THR A 19 -23.24 -44.67 -20.34
C THR A 19 -21.84 -45.21 -20.65
N VAL A 20 -20.80 -44.33 -20.60
CA VAL A 20 -19.41 -44.71 -20.56
C VAL A 20 -18.97 -44.62 -19.12
N PRO A 21 -18.30 -45.62 -18.50
CA PRO A 21 -17.88 -45.56 -17.14
C PRO A 21 -16.67 -44.62 -16.97
N SER A 22 -16.83 -43.58 -16.17
CA SER A 22 -15.73 -42.69 -15.75
C SER A 22 -14.77 -43.43 -14.83
N ARG A 23 -13.53 -43.59 -15.24
CA ARG A 23 -12.43 -43.99 -14.37
C ARG A 23 -12.11 -42.83 -13.42
N ASN A 24 -12.43 -43.00 -12.15
CA ASN A 24 -11.96 -42.16 -11.06
C ASN A 24 -10.45 -42.34 -10.92
N VAL A 25 -9.66 -41.38 -11.41
CA VAL A 25 -8.25 -41.25 -11.08
C VAL A 25 -8.17 -40.33 -9.86
N SER A 26 -8.12 -40.93 -8.69
CA SER A 26 -7.82 -40.26 -7.43
C SER A 26 -6.37 -39.77 -7.47
N SER A 27 -6.16 -38.49 -7.80
CA SER A 27 -4.87 -37.82 -7.58
C SER A 27 -4.71 -37.54 -6.08
N ARG A 28 -3.99 -38.40 -5.39
CA ARG A 28 -3.52 -38.13 -4.03
C ARG A 28 -2.58 -36.93 -4.08
N LYS A 29 -3.05 -35.76 -3.63
CA LYS A 29 -2.24 -34.59 -3.34
C LYS A 29 -1.22 -34.99 -2.26
N ALA A 30 0.06 -34.82 -2.53
CA ALA A 30 1.11 -34.99 -1.53
C ALA A 30 0.84 -34.05 -0.35
N PRO A 31 1.05 -34.49 0.90
CA PRO A 31 0.87 -33.61 2.04
C PRO A 31 1.91 -32.48 1.98
N SER A 32 1.44 -31.25 2.13
CA SER A 32 2.29 -30.08 2.33
C SER A 32 3.19 -30.29 3.55
N PRO A 33 4.46 -29.86 3.53
CA PRO A 33 5.34 -29.98 4.68
C PRO A 33 4.68 -29.28 5.89
N LYS A 34 4.59 -29.98 7.01
CA LYS A 34 4.10 -29.43 8.28
C LYS A 34 5.02 -28.28 8.69
N ALA A 35 4.42 -27.12 9.03
CA ALA A 35 5.13 -26.03 9.68
C ALA A 35 5.81 -26.55 10.97
N PRO A 36 7.01 -26.04 11.30
CA PRO A 36 7.69 -26.39 12.53
C PRO A 36 6.86 -25.94 13.76
N PRO A 37 7.03 -26.60 14.93
CA PRO A 37 6.29 -26.29 16.13
C PRO A 37 6.51 -24.84 16.61
N LEU A 38 5.46 -24.19 17.09
CA LEU A 38 5.38 -22.79 17.53
C LEU A 38 6.17 -22.45 18.83
N ASP A 39 6.93 -23.38 19.40
CA ASP A 39 7.58 -23.19 20.72
C ASP A 39 9.04 -22.76 20.66
N THR A 40 9.58 -22.43 19.49
CA THR A 40 10.89 -21.82 19.44
C THR A 40 10.71 -20.30 19.31
N PRO A 41 11.11 -19.49 20.32
CA PRO A 41 11.18 -18.04 20.15
C PRO A 41 12.00 -17.79 18.89
N ILE A 42 11.49 -16.98 17.96
CA ILE A 42 12.30 -16.49 16.84
C ILE A 42 13.40 -15.65 17.47
N VAL A 43 14.53 -16.29 17.75
CA VAL A 43 15.75 -15.56 18.11
C VAL A 43 16.19 -14.91 16.82
N VAL A 44 15.74 -13.69 16.60
CA VAL A 44 16.26 -12.84 15.54
C VAL A 44 17.70 -12.59 15.93
N ASP A 45 18.62 -13.09 15.11
CA ASP A 45 20.04 -12.79 15.22
C ASP A 45 20.19 -11.25 15.20
N ALA A 46 20.46 -10.67 16.38
CA ALA A 46 20.49 -9.23 16.60
C ALA A 46 21.51 -8.49 15.70
N GLY A 47 22.42 -9.23 15.07
CA GLY A 47 23.39 -8.68 14.11
C GLY A 47 22.84 -8.46 12.68
N LYS A 48 21.65 -8.98 12.33
CA LYS A 48 21.16 -8.90 10.94
C LYS A 48 20.33 -7.64 10.64
N TRP A 49 19.56 -7.11 11.59
CA TRP A 49 18.78 -5.91 11.40
C TRP A 49 19.63 -4.62 11.37
N GLU A 50 20.79 -4.60 12.03
CA GLU A 50 21.76 -3.51 11.93
C GLU A 50 22.36 -3.38 10.53
N ALA A 51 22.27 -4.44 9.72
CA ALA A 51 22.72 -4.46 8.33
C ALA A 51 21.65 -3.93 7.36
N ASP A 52 20.41 -3.65 7.79
CA ASP A 52 19.40 -3.04 6.91
C ASP A 52 19.91 -1.68 6.41
N ARG A 53 20.29 -1.62 5.13
CA ARG A 53 20.77 -0.37 4.49
C ARG A 53 19.69 0.71 4.49
N ALA A 54 18.44 0.31 4.53
CA ALA A 54 17.26 1.16 4.63
C ALA A 54 16.33 0.63 5.72
N PRO A 55 15.53 1.50 6.40
CA PRO A 55 14.48 1.03 7.30
C PRO A 55 13.52 0.07 6.59
N LEU A 56 13.22 -1.09 7.19
CA LEU A 56 12.36 -2.13 6.65
C LEU A 56 11.32 -2.56 7.68
N GLY A 57 10.05 -2.59 7.30
CA GLY A 57 8.99 -2.94 8.23
C GLY A 57 7.64 -3.23 7.57
N ALA A 58 6.58 -3.13 8.35
CA ALA A 58 5.24 -3.46 7.93
C ALA A 58 4.21 -2.45 8.44
N HIS A 59 3.04 -2.44 7.81
CA HIS A 59 1.86 -1.80 8.37
C HIS A 59 1.38 -2.60 9.58
N VAL A 60 1.47 -2.00 10.78
CA VAL A 60 1.11 -2.64 12.04
C VAL A 60 -0.12 -2.00 12.68
N SER A 61 -0.89 -2.80 13.39
CA SER A 61 -2.12 -2.37 14.06
C SER A 61 -1.82 -1.45 15.26
N ILE A 62 -2.71 -0.48 15.51
CA ILE A 62 -2.73 0.33 16.72
C ILE A 62 -3.83 -0.09 17.72
N ALA A 63 -4.41 -1.28 17.55
CA ALA A 63 -5.43 -1.77 18.47
C ALA A 63 -4.88 -1.83 19.91
N GLY A 64 -5.58 -1.20 20.84
CA GLY A 64 -5.13 -1.02 22.23
C GLY A 64 -4.48 0.34 22.51
N GLY A 65 -4.11 1.10 21.47
CA GLY A 65 -3.48 2.43 21.55
C GLY A 65 -2.32 2.54 20.58
N THR A 66 -1.93 3.78 20.24
CA THR A 66 -0.84 4.01 19.26
C THR A 66 0.50 3.42 19.71
N TRP A 67 0.77 3.40 21.01
CA TRP A 67 1.99 2.81 21.61
C TRP A 67 2.12 1.30 21.41
N GLU A 68 1.03 0.58 21.15
CA GLU A 68 1.06 -0.86 20.87
C GLU A 68 1.77 -1.19 19.54
N ALA A 69 1.85 -0.21 18.62
CA ALA A 69 2.61 -0.35 17.39
C ALA A 69 4.09 -0.70 17.65
N ALA A 70 4.69 -0.18 18.72
CA ALA A 70 6.07 -0.46 19.11
C ALA A 70 6.31 -1.93 19.44
N ALA A 71 5.41 -2.54 20.23
CA ALA A 71 5.49 -3.96 20.56
C ALA A 71 5.36 -4.85 19.31
N ARG A 72 4.41 -4.52 18.44
CA ARG A 72 4.18 -5.24 17.18
C ARG A 72 5.33 -5.12 16.20
N ALA A 73 5.90 -3.91 16.06
CA ALA A 73 7.09 -3.70 15.23
C ALA A 73 8.30 -4.49 15.75
N ARG A 74 8.49 -4.53 17.08
CA ARG A 74 9.56 -5.31 17.71
C ARG A 74 9.37 -6.82 17.49
N GLU A 75 8.15 -7.33 17.62
CA GLU A 75 7.82 -8.75 17.44
C GLU A 75 8.24 -9.27 16.05
N ILE A 76 8.08 -8.45 15.02
CA ILE A 76 8.48 -8.77 13.63
C ILE A 76 9.89 -8.29 13.28
N SER A 77 10.67 -7.78 14.22
CA SER A 77 12.02 -7.23 14.03
C SER A 77 12.08 -6.14 12.96
N ALA A 78 11.06 -5.29 12.93
CA ALA A 78 10.99 -4.16 12.01
C ALA A 78 11.93 -3.03 12.42
N THR A 79 12.48 -2.33 11.42
CA THR A 79 13.25 -1.09 11.54
C THR A 79 12.52 0.12 10.92
N ALA A 80 11.37 -0.13 10.27
CA ALA A 80 10.35 0.84 9.89
C ALA A 80 8.97 0.37 10.35
N ALA A 81 8.00 1.28 10.43
CA ALA A 81 6.61 0.92 10.67
C ALA A 81 5.67 1.88 9.94
N GLN A 82 4.51 1.37 9.55
CA GLN A 82 3.38 2.18 9.13
C GLN A 82 2.19 1.88 10.02
N ILE A 83 1.41 2.91 10.31
CA ILE A 83 0.22 2.81 11.16
C ILE A 83 -0.95 3.59 10.55
N PHE A 84 -2.17 3.25 10.93
CA PHE A 84 -3.24 4.23 10.91
C PHE A 84 -3.23 5.03 12.22
N THR A 85 -3.55 6.32 12.17
CA THR A 85 -3.63 7.14 13.40
C THR A 85 -5.02 7.09 14.04
N LYS A 86 -6.00 6.53 13.32
CA LYS A 86 -7.39 6.26 13.74
C LYS A 86 -7.94 5.03 13.04
N GLN A 87 -9.22 4.73 13.21
CA GLN A 87 -9.92 3.74 12.40
C GLN A 87 -10.09 4.25 10.95
N ALA A 88 -9.38 3.65 10.00
CA ALA A 88 -9.27 4.12 8.62
C ALA A 88 -10.59 4.13 7.83
N ASN A 89 -11.60 3.38 8.26
CA ASN A 89 -12.91 3.28 7.62
C ASN A 89 -14.02 4.10 8.32
N ARG A 90 -13.64 5.05 9.19
CA ARG A 90 -14.58 5.91 9.90
C ARG A 90 -14.19 7.38 9.76
N TRP A 91 -15.22 8.23 9.60
CA TRP A 91 -15.05 9.67 9.59
C TRP A 91 -14.84 10.30 10.97
N GLN A 92 -15.12 9.55 12.02
CA GLN A 92 -14.94 10.07 13.38
C GLN A 92 -13.47 10.38 13.62
N GLU A 93 -13.18 11.65 13.86
CA GLU A 93 -11.86 12.11 14.24
C GLU A 93 -11.60 11.89 15.73
N ARG A 94 -10.32 11.82 16.06
CA ARG A 94 -9.82 11.78 17.43
C ARG A 94 -8.61 12.71 17.55
N GLU A 95 -8.37 13.18 18.74
CA GLU A 95 -7.15 13.89 19.06
C GLU A 95 -6.13 12.91 19.69
N VAL A 96 -4.87 13.24 19.54
CA VAL A 96 -3.74 12.62 20.26
C VAL A 96 -3.31 13.64 21.31
N ASP A 97 -3.56 13.34 22.57
CA ASP A 97 -3.15 14.20 23.66
C ASP A 97 -1.63 14.04 23.99
N ALA A 98 -1.11 14.94 24.81
CA ALA A 98 0.31 14.94 25.15
C ALA A 98 0.75 13.66 25.89
N ALA A 99 -0.13 13.05 26.67
CA ALA A 99 0.19 11.84 27.43
C ALA A 99 0.27 10.62 26.48
N GLU A 100 -0.66 10.50 25.55
CA GLU A 100 -0.62 9.47 24.51
C GLU A 100 0.62 9.64 23.63
N ALA A 101 0.88 10.87 23.17
CA ALA A 101 2.04 11.16 22.34
C ALA A 101 3.36 10.79 23.03
N GLU A 102 3.52 11.12 24.31
CA GLU A 102 4.73 10.75 25.07
C GLU A 102 4.82 9.25 25.31
N ARG A 103 3.70 8.59 25.61
CA ARG A 103 3.66 7.12 25.74
C ARG A 103 4.08 6.43 24.45
N TYR A 104 3.56 6.90 23.30
CA TYR A 104 3.93 6.40 21.98
C TYR A 104 5.43 6.57 21.72
N ARG A 105 5.95 7.80 21.87
CA ARG A 105 7.38 8.10 21.64
C ARG A 105 8.28 7.30 22.58
N SER A 106 7.88 7.14 23.84
CA SER A 106 8.63 6.33 24.79
C SER A 106 8.69 4.86 24.36
N ALA A 107 7.55 4.28 23.98
CA ALA A 107 7.50 2.90 23.51
C ALA A 107 8.35 2.69 22.24
N MET A 108 8.31 3.64 21.30
CA MET A 108 9.11 3.56 20.06
C MET A 108 10.62 3.65 20.33
N ARG A 109 11.07 4.44 21.30
CA ARG A 109 12.50 4.51 21.71
C ARG A 109 13.05 3.18 22.22
N GLU A 110 12.19 2.27 22.67
CA GLU A 110 12.58 0.91 23.13
C GLU A 110 12.66 -0.10 21.98
N THR A 111 12.49 0.35 20.73
CA THR A 111 12.56 -0.49 19.54
C THR A 111 13.77 -0.14 18.68
N HIS A 112 13.96 -0.92 17.59
CA HIS A 112 14.95 -0.61 16.57
C HIS A 112 14.34 0.15 15.37
N VAL A 113 13.10 0.61 15.50
CA VAL A 113 12.41 1.38 14.46
C VAL A 113 13.06 2.75 14.33
N ARG A 114 13.46 3.09 13.12
CA ARG A 114 14.19 4.32 12.78
C ARG A 114 13.36 5.26 11.92
N TRP A 115 12.23 4.81 11.40
CA TRP A 115 11.34 5.56 10.54
C TRP A 115 9.90 5.07 10.69
N VAL A 116 8.97 5.99 10.82
CA VAL A 116 7.54 5.66 10.94
C VAL A 116 6.71 6.60 10.08
N CYS A 117 5.81 6.03 9.28
CA CYS A 117 4.75 6.79 8.62
C CYS A 117 3.37 6.42 9.14
N ALA A 118 2.43 7.31 8.91
CA ALA A 118 1.02 6.95 8.89
C ALA A 118 0.54 6.76 7.45
N HIS A 119 -0.50 5.96 7.25
CA HIS A 119 -1.35 6.04 6.06
C HIS A 119 -2.65 6.76 6.44
N ASP A 120 -3.19 7.59 5.54
CA ASP A 120 -4.44 8.27 5.81
C ASP A 120 -5.68 7.36 5.66
N SER A 121 -6.84 7.89 6.01
CA SER A 121 -8.10 7.14 5.94
C SER A 121 -8.53 6.89 4.49
N TYR A 122 -8.98 5.67 4.19
CA TYR A 122 -9.56 5.27 2.88
C TYR A 122 -10.76 6.13 2.44
N LEU A 123 -11.36 6.89 3.36
CA LEU A 123 -12.52 7.74 3.07
C LEU A 123 -12.12 9.10 2.48
N ILE A 124 -10.86 9.50 2.62
CA ILE A 124 -10.37 10.80 2.16
C ILE A 124 -10.32 10.79 0.62
N ASN A 125 -10.98 11.78 0.02
CA ASN A 125 -10.93 12.02 -1.42
C ASN A 125 -10.82 13.53 -1.69
N LEU A 126 -9.60 14.04 -1.72
CA LEU A 126 -9.31 15.45 -1.96
C LEU A 126 -9.58 15.87 -3.41
N ALA A 127 -9.66 14.92 -4.35
CA ALA A 127 -9.93 15.16 -5.76
C ALA A 127 -11.44 15.23 -6.09
N SER A 128 -12.33 14.92 -5.13
CA SER A 128 -13.76 14.83 -5.37
C SER A 128 -14.36 16.10 -5.94
N PRO A 129 -15.25 16.03 -6.97
CA PRO A 129 -16.07 17.15 -7.41
C PRO A 129 -17.15 17.52 -6.38
N ASP A 130 -17.60 16.57 -5.57
CA ASP A 130 -18.55 16.80 -4.49
C ASP A 130 -17.91 17.68 -3.42
N HIS A 131 -18.48 18.89 -3.26
CA HIS A 131 -17.97 19.90 -2.37
C HIS A 131 -18.04 19.49 -0.88
N GLU A 132 -19.10 18.81 -0.46
CA GLU A 132 -19.26 18.39 0.94
C GLU A 132 -18.28 17.27 1.27
N LEU A 133 -18.15 16.26 0.39
CA LEU A 133 -17.17 15.18 0.55
C LEU A 133 -15.75 15.76 0.56
N ARG A 134 -15.43 16.68 -0.34
CA ARG A 134 -14.09 17.27 -0.41
C ARG A 134 -13.76 18.12 0.83
N ALA A 135 -14.70 18.93 1.32
CA ALA A 135 -14.53 19.72 2.54
C ALA A 135 -14.31 18.81 3.76
N ARG A 136 -15.08 17.74 3.88
CA ARG A 136 -14.93 16.74 4.94
C ARG A 136 -13.60 15.97 4.82
N SER A 137 -13.19 15.65 3.59
CA SER A 137 -11.90 15.01 3.32
C SER A 137 -10.74 15.91 3.72
N LEU A 138 -10.79 17.21 3.40
CA LEU A 138 -9.77 18.18 3.77
C LEU A 138 -9.63 18.29 5.29
N GLU A 139 -10.73 18.37 6.03
CA GLU A 139 -10.67 18.44 7.50
C GLU A 139 -10.12 17.14 8.11
N SER A 140 -10.54 15.98 7.59
CA SER A 140 -9.99 14.69 8.01
C SER A 140 -8.48 14.59 7.70
N PHE A 141 -8.06 15.03 6.52
CA PHE A 141 -6.65 15.04 6.12
C PHE A 141 -5.79 15.97 6.99
N ARG A 142 -6.29 17.16 7.33
CA ARG A 142 -5.63 18.05 8.31
C ARG A 142 -5.52 17.40 9.68
N SER A 143 -6.56 16.70 10.12
CA SER A 143 -6.53 15.96 11.38
C SER A 143 -5.52 14.82 11.37
N GLU A 144 -5.31 14.12 10.22
CA GLU A 144 -4.22 13.15 10.07
C GLU A 144 -2.86 13.82 10.25
N LEU A 145 -2.60 14.96 9.60
CA LEU A 145 -1.35 15.71 9.76
C LEU A 145 -1.12 16.13 11.23
N ARG A 146 -2.15 16.65 11.92
CA ARG A 146 -2.04 17.01 13.36
C ARG A 146 -1.64 15.82 14.21
N ARG A 147 -2.25 14.65 13.98
CA ARG A 147 -1.90 13.42 14.72
C ARG A 147 -0.47 12.95 14.41
N CYS A 148 -0.07 13.00 13.13
CA CYS A 148 1.32 12.69 12.75
C CYS A 148 2.31 13.62 13.46
N HIS A 149 2.06 14.93 13.48
CA HIS A 149 2.91 15.90 14.21
C HIS A 149 2.94 15.60 15.71
N ALA A 150 1.80 15.33 16.34
CA ALA A 150 1.72 15.03 17.77
C ALA A 150 2.51 13.76 18.13
N LEU A 151 2.42 12.72 17.33
CA LEU A 151 3.14 11.47 17.52
C LEU A 151 4.63 11.59 17.12
N GLY A 152 5.00 12.57 16.30
CA GLY A 152 6.36 12.74 15.77
C GLY A 152 6.68 11.75 14.66
N LEU A 153 5.71 11.48 13.77
CA LEU A 153 5.89 10.60 12.63
C LEU A 153 6.68 11.30 11.51
N ASP A 154 7.50 10.54 10.79
CA ASP A 154 8.33 11.03 9.70
C ASP A 154 7.48 11.43 8.48
N ALA A 155 6.46 10.65 8.15
CA ALA A 155 5.63 10.87 6.97
C ALA A 155 4.14 10.53 7.18
N LEU A 156 3.30 11.11 6.31
CA LEU A 156 1.91 10.69 6.05
C LEU A 156 1.81 10.25 4.59
N VAL A 157 1.46 9.01 4.35
CA VAL A 157 1.16 8.47 3.01
C VAL A 157 -0.31 8.70 2.70
N SER A 158 -0.61 9.15 1.48
CA SER A 158 -1.97 9.45 1.04
C SER A 158 -2.17 9.15 -0.44
N HIS A 159 -3.30 8.54 -0.79
CA HIS A 159 -3.72 8.41 -2.18
C HIS A 159 -4.24 9.76 -2.73
N PRO A 160 -4.00 10.08 -4.03
CA PRO A 160 -4.51 11.31 -4.63
C PRO A 160 -6.05 11.37 -4.72
N GLY A 161 -6.74 10.25 -4.54
CA GLY A 161 -8.19 10.16 -4.58
C GLY A 161 -8.76 10.00 -5.99
N ASN A 162 -10.08 10.14 -6.10
CA ASN A 162 -10.85 9.88 -7.31
C ASN A 162 -11.42 11.18 -7.88
N TYR A 163 -11.14 11.47 -9.15
CA TYR A 163 -11.62 12.69 -9.81
C TYR A 163 -13.12 12.66 -10.16
N MET A 164 -13.70 11.50 -10.46
CA MET A 164 -15.12 11.21 -10.70
C MET A 164 -15.80 12.00 -11.85
N ASP A 165 -15.26 13.12 -12.25
CA ASP A 165 -15.72 13.97 -13.36
C ASP A 165 -14.64 14.17 -14.43
N ASP A 166 -13.87 15.26 -14.31
CA ASP A 166 -12.75 15.59 -15.18
C ASP A 166 -11.41 15.42 -14.46
N ARG A 167 -10.48 14.73 -15.10
CA ARG A 167 -9.17 14.38 -14.52
C ARG A 167 -8.33 15.60 -14.18
N ALA A 168 -8.23 16.58 -15.07
CA ALA A 168 -7.44 17.79 -14.85
C ALA A 168 -7.99 18.61 -13.68
N SER A 169 -9.32 18.70 -13.58
CA SER A 169 -10.01 19.34 -12.45
C SER A 169 -9.78 18.58 -11.15
N GLY A 170 -9.75 17.24 -11.18
CA GLY A 170 -9.43 16.40 -10.03
C GLY A 170 -8.01 16.63 -9.51
N ILE A 171 -7.02 16.69 -10.40
CA ILE A 171 -5.62 17.01 -10.05
C ILE A 171 -5.54 18.40 -9.41
N ALA A 172 -6.21 19.40 -10.00
CA ALA A 172 -6.21 20.76 -9.47
C ALA A 172 -6.83 20.82 -8.05
N ARG A 173 -7.98 20.15 -7.86
CA ARG A 173 -8.64 20.08 -6.54
C ARG A 173 -7.77 19.40 -5.48
N ASN A 174 -7.11 18.32 -5.84
CA ASN A 174 -6.22 17.61 -4.92
C ASN A 174 -5.03 18.50 -4.52
N ALA A 175 -4.33 19.10 -5.49
CA ALA A 175 -3.18 19.96 -5.22
C ALA A 175 -3.55 21.20 -4.38
N ASP A 176 -4.71 21.80 -4.65
CA ASP A 176 -5.25 22.92 -3.86
C ASP A 176 -5.55 22.50 -2.41
N ALA A 177 -6.21 21.37 -2.21
CA ALA A 177 -6.51 20.85 -0.89
C ALA A 177 -5.24 20.49 -0.09
N ILE A 178 -4.24 19.89 -0.73
CA ILE A 178 -2.92 19.63 -0.12
C ILE A 178 -2.26 20.95 0.29
N THR A 179 -2.26 21.94 -0.60
CA THR A 179 -1.70 23.26 -0.32
C THR A 179 -2.33 23.88 0.92
N GLN A 180 -3.68 23.94 0.97
CA GLN A 180 -4.42 24.44 2.12
C GLN A 180 -4.10 23.69 3.42
N ALA A 181 -4.01 22.37 3.34
CA ALA A 181 -3.69 21.54 4.52
C ALA A 181 -2.28 21.80 5.04
N LEU A 182 -1.26 21.83 4.16
CA LEU A 182 0.13 22.04 4.54
C LEU A 182 0.42 23.46 5.02
N GLU A 183 -0.32 24.47 4.53
CA GLU A 183 -0.25 25.84 5.03
C GLU A 183 -0.83 25.98 6.43
N ALA A 184 -1.94 25.27 6.69
CA ALA A 184 -2.63 25.29 7.98
C ALA A 184 -1.90 24.46 9.05
N GLU A 185 -1.43 23.26 8.68
CA GLU A 185 -0.81 22.31 9.61
C GLU A 185 0.73 22.32 9.42
N ARG A 186 1.39 23.23 10.15
CA ARG A 186 2.85 23.36 10.11
C ARG A 186 3.51 22.28 10.97
N GLY A 187 4.54 21.64 10.45
CA GLY A 187 5.28 20.58 11.13
C GLY A 187 6.35 19.96 10.23
N SER A 188 7.07 18.96 10.74
CA SER A 188 8.15 18.27 10.04
C SER A 188 7.71 17.03 9.26
N THR A 189 6.51 16.51 9.53
CA THR A 189 5.98 15.33 8.83
C THR A 189 5.90 15.60 7.33
N GLN A 190 6.54 14.76 6.53
CA GLN A 190 6.41 14.80 5.06
C GLN A 190 5.07 14.22 4.63
N LEU A 191 4.48 14.79 3.58
CA LEU A 191 3.39 14.16 2.84
C LEU A 191 3.97 13.36 1.68
N LEU A 192 3.67 12.07 1.62
CA LEU A 192 4.06 11.19 0.52
C LEU A 192 2.81 10.81 -0.27
N MET A 193 2.71 11.33 -1.50
CA MET A 193 1.62 10.99 -2.41
C MET A 193 1.91 9.62 -3.01
N GLU A 194 0.98 8.68 -2.84
CA GLU A 194 1.17 7.31 -3.27
C GLU A 194 0.72 7.12 -4.72
N LEU A 195 1.60 6.48 -5.51
CA LEU A 195 1.26 5.97 -6.85
C LEU A 195 0.23 4.86 -6.76
N THR A 196 -0.78 4.89 -7.62
CA THR A 196 -1.96 4.02 -7.54
C THR A 196 -2.06 3.05 -8.72
N ALA A 197 -2.89 2.02 -8.58
CA ALA A 197 -3.13 1.03 -9.64
C ALA A 197 -3.92 1.56 -10.87
N GLY A 198 -4.53 2.75 -10.78
CA GLY A 198 -5.33 3.31 -11.87
C GLY A 198 -6.72 2.73 -11.99
N GLN A 199 -7.29 2.18 -10.92
CA GLN A 199 -8.64 1.61 -10.94
C GLN A 199 -9.71 2.71 -11.01
N GLY A 200 -10.62 2.61 -12.00
CA GLY A 200 -11.74 3.55 -12.15
C GLY A 200 -11.29 4.98 -12.45
N THR A 201 -11.58 5.91 -11.53
CA THR A 201 -11.25 7.34 -11.66
C THR A 201 -10.18 7.79 -10.67
N VAL A 202 -9.37 6.86 -10.14
CA VAL A 202 -8.30 7.20 -9.22
C VAL A 202 -7.18 7.95 -9.96
N LEU A 203 -6.60 8.95 -9.29
CA LEU A 203 -5.45 9.71 -9.76
C LEU A 203 -4.12 9.04 -9.35
N GLY A 204 -3.02 9.47 -9.98
CA GLY A 204 -1.67 9.05 -9.61
C GLY A 204 -1.24 7.69 -10.14
N SER A 205 -1.84 7.21 -11.24
CA SER A 205 -1.47 5.92 -11.84
C SER A 205 -0.29 5.98 -12.80
N THR A 206 0.17 7.17 -13.15
CA THR A 206 1.38 7.37 -13.96
C THR A 206 2.34 8.34 -13.29
N PHE A 207 3.63 8.20 -13.59
CA PHE A 207 4.66 9.10 -13.05
C PHE A 207 4.40 10.53 -13.51
N GLU A 208 3.95 10.72 -14.74
CA GLU A 208 3.64 12.03 -15.33
C GLU A 208 2.44 12.70 -14.64
N GLU A 209 1.40 11.93 -14.31
CA GLU A 209 0.24 12.44 -13.58
C GLU A 209 0.63 12.87 -12.16
N MET A 210 1.45 12.05 -11.48
CA MET A 210 2.01 12.40 -10.18
C MET A 210 2.89 13.65 -10.24
N ALA A 211 3.73 13.77 -11.27
CA ALA A 211 4.56 14.95 -11.50
C ALA A 211 3.72 16.21 -11.74
N ASP A 212 2.64 16.13 -12.54
CA ASP A 212 1.71 17.26 -12.75
C ASP A 212 1.03 17.68 -11.46
N LEU A 213 0.57 16.72 -10.64
CA LEU A 213 -0.03 17.00 -9.34
C LEU A 213 0.96 17.74 -8.43
N LEU A 214 2.17 17.21 -8.26
CA LEU A 214 3.18 17.78 -7.38
C LEU A 214 3.66 19.16 -7.87
N ALA A 215 3.76 19.37 -9.18
CA ALA A 215 4.16 20.65 -9.75
C ALA A 215 3.17 21.79 -9.47
N ARG A 216 1.92 21.48 -9.15
CA ARG A 216 0.89 22.46 -8.78
C ARG A 216 0.99 22.94 -7.34
N ILE A 217 1.73 22.23 -6.50
CA ILE A 217 1.94 22.62 -5.10
C ILE A 217 3.00 23.75 -5.07
N PRO A 218 2.74 24.84 -4.33
CA PRO A 218 3.65 25.98 -4.27
C PRO A 218 5.09 25.61 -3.90
N SER A 219 6.07 26.29 -4.49
CA SER A 219 7.50 26.02 -4.30
C SER A 219 7.93 26.04 -2.81
N ALA A 220 7.31 26.92 -2.02
CA ALA A 220 7.58 27.00 -0.57
C ALA A 220 7.19 25.72 0.22
N LEU A 221 6.33 24.87 -0.35
CA LEU A 221 5.86 23.62 0.27
C LEU A 221 6.49 22.38 -0.36
N GLN A 222 7.24 22.52 -1.47
CA GLN A 222 7.84 21.39 -2.20
C GLN A 222 8.76 20.52 -1.33
N GLY A 223 9.43 21.10 -0.33
CA GLY A 223 10.25 20.33 0.60
C GLY A 223 9.45 19.47 1.60
N ARG A 224 8.12 19.63 1.65
CA ARG A 224 7.23 18.85 2.51
C ARG A 224 6.46 17.76 1.76
N VAL A 225 6.62 17.64 0.45
CA VAL A 225 5.91 16.66 -0.37
C VAL A 225 6.88 15.76 -1.12
N GLY A 226 6.56 14.49 -1.18
CA GLY A 226 7.29 13.46 -1.91
C GLY A 226 6.35 12.41 -2.46
N VAL A 227 6.91 11.27 -2.82
CA VAL A 227 6.21 10.14 -3.42
C VAL A 227 6.40 8.88 -2.58
N CYS A 228 5.33 8.12 -2.39
CA CYS A 228 5.36 6.72 -2.03
C CYS A 228 5.12 5.90 -3.28
N LEU A 229 5.95 4.88 -3.52
CA LEU A 229 5.78 3.97 -4.65
C LEU A 229 5.41 2.59 -4.13
N ASP A 230 4.20 2.12 -4.47
CA ASP A 230 3.75 0.76 -4.21
C ASP A 230 4.02 -0.12 -5.43
N THR A 231 4.72 -1.24 -5.22
CA THR A 231 5.13 -2.16 -6.30
C THR A 231 3.93 -2.88 -6.93
N ALA A 232 2.90 -3.24 -6.16
CA ALA A 232 1.68 -3.86 -6.70
C ALA A 232 0.85 -2.84 -7.49
N HIS A 233 0.82 -1.58 -7.03
CA HIS A 233 0.11 -0.50 -7.72
C HIS A 233 0.73 -0.19 -9.07
N ILE A 234 2.04 0.09 -9.14
CA ILE A 234 2.67 0.40 -10.41
C ILE A 234 2.68 -0.80 -11.37
N TRP A 235 2.79 -2.03 -10.85
CA TRP A 235 2.61 -3.24 -11.65
C TRP A 235 1.21 -3.30 -12.28
N ALA A 236 0.17 -3.08 -11.48
CA ALA A 236 -1.19 -3.04 -11.98
C ALA A 236 -1.44 -1.86 -12.93
N ALA A 237 -0.74 -0.75 -12.78
CA ALA A 237 -0.76 0.40 -13.69
C ALA A 237 0.00 0.17 -15.01
N GLY A 238 0.81 -0.91 -15.11
CA GLY A 238 1.48 -1.30 -16.35
C GLY A 238 3.00 -1.11 -16.37
N TYR A 239 3.63 -0.81 -15.25
CA TYR A 239 5.09 -0.73 -15.12
C TYR A 239 5.67 -2.12 -14.88
N ASP A 240 6.40 -2.67 -15.85
CA ASP A 240 6.89 -4.05 -15.83
C ASP A 240 8.19 -4.17 -15.01
N LEU A 241 8.04 -4.43 -13.72
CA LEU A 241 9.16 -4.65 -12.79
C LEU A 241 9.93 -5.96 -13.04
N VAL A 242 9.44 -6.82 -13.93
CA VAL A 242 10.04 -8.13 -14.23
C VAL A 242 10.88 -8.06 -15.50
N GLN A 243 10.29 -7.59 -16.62
CA GLN A 243 10.95 -7.60 -17.92
C GLN A 243 11.65 -6.27 -18.24
N ASP A 244 11.17 -5.15 -17.70
CA ASP A 244 11.69 -3.79 -17.96
C ASP A 244 12.06 -3.03 -16.68
N TYR A 245 12.63 -3.73 -15.71
CA TYR A 245 12.97 -3.16 -14.40
C TYR A 245 13.78 -1.86 -14.50
N ASP A 246 14.84 -1.85 -15.30
CA ASP A 246 15.72 -0.68 -15.41
C ASP A 246 15.04 0.47 -16.16
N GLY A 247 14.21 0.17 -17.18
CA GLY A 247 13.40 1.17 -17.87
C GLY A 247 12.36 1.84 -16.96
N VAL A 248 11.71 1.05 -16.07
CA VAL A 248 10.78 1.60 -15.06
C VAL A 248 11.49 2.59 -14.14
N TRP A 249 12.63 2.23 -13.57
CA TRP A 249 13.35 3.12 -12.64
C TRP A 249 14.02 4.29 -13.36
N GLN A 250 14.47 4.10 -14.59
CA GLN A 250 14.98 5.22 -15.42
C GLN A 250 13.86 6.25 -15.63
N ARG A 251 12.67 5.80 -16.06
CA ARG A 251 11.51 6.68 -16.25
C ARG A 251 11.08 7.37 -14.96
N PHE A 252 11.09 6.64 -13.82
CA PHE A 252 10.83 7.25 -12.52
C PHE A 252 11.81 8.40 -12.24
N GLY A 253 13.10 8.15 -12.42
CA GLY A 253 14.14 9.15 -12.22
C GLY A 253 14.01 10.37 -13.14
N ASP A 254 13.69 10.15 -14.42
CA ASP A 254 13.54 11.21 -15.42
C ASP A 254 12.30 12.10 -15.19
N VAL A 255 11.20 11.51 -14.70
CA VAL A 255 9.90 12.19 -14.54
C VAL A 255 9.73 12.79 -13.16
N LEU A 256 10.04 12.04 -12.11
CA LEU A 256 9.79 12.43 -10.72
C LEU A 256 11.06 12.84 -9.98
N GLY A 257 12.19 12.18 -10.28
CA GLY A 257 13.42 12.30 -9.52
C GLY A 257 13.46 11.40 -8.29
N PHE A 258 14.61 10.76 -8.01
CA PHE A 258 14.78 9.89 -6.86
C PHE A 258 14.77 10.65 -5.52
N ASP A 259 15.09 11.94 -5.53
CA ASP A 259 15.02 12.82 -4.37
C ASP A 259 13.60 13.03 -3.82
N ARG A 260 12.58 12.74 -4.64
CA ARG A 260 11.18 12.77 -4.20
C ARG A 260 10.68 11.45 -3.64
N LEU A 261 11.42 10.35 -3.81
CA LEU A 261 11.01 9.03 -3.34
C LEU A 261 11.25 8.93 -1.83
N GLY A 262 10.18 9.05 -1.04
CA GLY A 262 10.24 9.02 0.42
C GLY A 262 9.97 7.66 1.04
N CYS A 263 9.26 6.77 0.33
CA CYS A 263 8.91 5.42 0.81
C CYS A 263 8.65 4.47 -0.36
N LEU A 264 8.93 3.18 -0.13
CA LEU A 264 8.48 2.07 -0.96
C LEU A 264 7.49 1.21 -0.18
N HIS A 265 6.29 0.99 -0.72
CA HIS A 265 5.44 -0.11 -0.32
C HIS A 265 5.84 -1.34 -1.15
N LEU A 266 6.33 -2.38 -0.47
CA LEU A 266 6.77 -3.61 -1.11
C LEU A 266 5.67 -4.65 -1.00
N ASN A 267 4.84 -4.74 -2.02
CA ASN A 267 3.73 -5.68 -2.10
C ASN A 267 3.81 -6.46 -3.41
N ASP A 268 3.70 -7.80 -3.35
CA ASP A 268 3.48 -8.58 -4.55
C ASP A 268 2.02 -8.44 -4.98
N SER A 269 1.68 -8.85 -6.20
CA SER A 269 0.35 -8.63 -6.75
C SER A 269 -0.32 -9.93 -7.19
N LYS A 270 -1.58 -10.13 -6.78
CA LYS A 270 -2.47 -11.16 -7.36
C LYS A 270 -2.89 -10.82 -8.77
N ALA A 271 -2.89 -9.52 -9.08
CA ALA A 271 -3.34 -9.00 -10.36
C ALA A 271 -2.23 -9.08 -11.41
N LYS A 272 -2.63 -9.14 -12.68
CA LYS A 272 -1.68 -9.15 -13.80
C LYS A 272 -1.16 -7.74 -14.08
N LEU A 273 -0.02 -7.66 -14.74
CA LEU A 273 0.54 -6.43 -15.30
C LEU A 273 -0.52 -5.68 -16.12
N GLY A 274 -0.67 -4.38 -15.84
CA GLY A 274 -1.60 -3.51 -16.57
C GLY A 274 -3.10 -3.79 -16.35
N SER A 275 -3.43 -4.52 -15.29
CA SER A 275 -4.82 -4.89 -14.98
C SER A 275 -5.65 -3.77 -14.38
N HIS A 276 -5.03 -2.73 -13.85
CA HIS A 276 -5.64 -1.67 -13.03
C HIS A 276 -6.42 -2.18 -11.81
N LEU A 277 -5.96 -3.30 -11.22
CA LEU A 277 -6.58 -3.90 -10.04
C LEU A 277 -5.59 -3.91 -8.88
N ASP A 278 -5.92 -3.17 -7.84
CA ASP A 278 -5.19 -3.19 -6.58
C ASP A 278 -5.53 -4.48 -5.81
N ARG A 279 -4.56 -5.42 -5.77
CA ARG A 279 -4.70 -6.73 -5.11
C ARG A 279 -3.35 -7.21 -4.62
N HIS A 280 -3.03 -6.89 -3.38
CA HIS A 280 -1.77 -7.31 -2.76
C HIS A 280 -1.67 -8.80 -2.53
N GLU A 281 -0.45 -9.34 -2.61
CA GLU A 281 -0.09 -10.70 -2.29
C GLU A 281 1.19 -10.75 -1.44
N LEU A 282 1.48 -11.88 -0.85
CA LEU A 282 2.73 -12.14 -0.14
C LEU A 282 3.92 -12.11 -1.10
N ILE A 283 5.04 -11.55 -0.64
CA ILE A 283 6.26 -11.43 -1.46
C ILE A 283 6.66 -12.79 -2.04
N GLY A 284 6.76 -12.84 -3.36
CA GLY A 284 7.14 -14.05 -4.11
C GLY A 284 5.99 -15.04 -4.37
N GLU A 285 4.77 -14.77 -3.87
CA GLU A 285 3.60 -15.61 -4.08
C GLU A 285 2.63 -15.01 -5.14
N GLY A 286 2.93 -13.80 -5.64
CA GLY A 286 2.16 -13.10 -6.66
C GLY A 286 2.75 -13.16 -8.06
N THR A 287 2.30 -12.25 -8.91
CA THR A 287 2.67 -12.19 -10.34
C THR A 287 3.93 -11.38 -10.61
N ILE A 288 4.43 -10.60 -9.64
CA ILE A 288 5.71 -9.88 -9.71
C ILE A 288 6.84 -10.85 -9.39
N GLY A 289 6.72 -11.63 -8.30
CA GLY A 289 7.64 -12.68 -7.92
C GLY A 289 8.92 -12.20 -7.20
N ALA A 290 9.52 -13.10 -6.43
CA ALA A 290 10.63 -12.81 -5.51
C ALA A 290 11.87 -12.19 -6.19
N GLU A 291 12.15 -12.51 -7.46
CA GLU A 291 13.34 -12.01 -8.15
C GLU A 291 13.32 -10.49 -8.32
N ALA A 292 12.17 -9.92 -8.68
CA ALA A 292 12.01 -8.46 -8.79
C ALA A 292 12.24 -7.76 -7.44
N PHE A 293 11.72 -8.33 -6.34
CA PHE A 293 12.00 -7.82 -5.00
C PHE A 293 13.48 -7.90 -4.63
N GLY A 294 14.17 -8.99 -5.04
CA GLY A 294 15.60 -9.11 -4.87
C GLY A 294 16.38 -8.01 -5.61
N ARG A 295 15.96 -7.63 -6.82
CA ARG A 295 16.52 -6.48 -7.55
C ARG A 295 16.28 -5.18 -6.78
N ILE A 296 15.05 -4.92 -6.32
CA ILE A 296 14.69 -3.72 -5.53
C ILE A 296 15.54 -3.64 -4.25
N MET A 297 15.71 -4.74 -3.54
CA MET A 297 16.46 -4.76 -2.28
C MET A 297 17.95 -4.45 -2.45
N ARG A 298 18.53 -4.76 -3.61
CA ARG A 298 19.96 -4.55 -3.92
C ARG A 298 20.22 -3.28 -4.74
N ASP A 299 19.19 -2.61 -5.26
CA ASP A 299 19.35 -1.45 -6.15
C ASP A 299 19.93 -0.25 -5.40
N ALA A 300 21.08 0.22 -5.86
CA ALA A 300 21.77 1.38 -5.26
C ALA A 300 20.98 2.69 -5.39
N ARG A 301 20.14 2.84 -6.43
CA ARG A 301 19.25 4.00 -6.61
C ARG A 301 18.24 4.13 -5.48
N LEU A 302 17.90 3.00 -4.85
CA LEU A 302 16.90 2.88 -3.79
C LEU A 302 17.54 2.72 -2.40
N ALA A 303 18.86 2.92 -2.30
CA ALA A 303 19.58 2.82 -1.04
C ALA A 303 19.08 3.88 -0.05
N GLY A 304 18.79 3.46 1.18
CA GLY A 304 18.32 4.36 2.24
C GLY A 304 16.82 4.68 2.22
N ILE A 305 16.09 4.39 1.15
CA ILE A 305 14.64 4.63 1.08
C ILE A 305 13.90 3.65 2.02
N PRO A 306 13.09 4.14 2.98
CA PRO A 306 12.28 3.30 3.85
C PRO A 306 11.34 2.38 3.06
N ARG A 307 11.14 1.16 3.57
CA ARG A 307 10.36 0.10 2.93
C ARG A 307 9.35 -0.47 3.90
N VAL A 308 8.11 -0.55 3.48
CA VAL A 308 7.00 -1.09 4.28
C VAL A 308 6.23 -2.12 3.46
N ILE A 309 5.84 -3.23 4.09
CA ILE A 309 4.93 -4.19 3.47
C ILE A 309 3.49 -3.98 3.98
N GLU A 310 2.53 -4.14 3.07
CA GLU A 310 1.09 -4.14 3.34
C GLU A 310 0.43 -5.44 2.87
N THR A 311 1.21 -6.50 2.85
CA THR A 311 0.80 -7.82 2.41
C THR A 311 -0.35 -8.39 3.27
N PRO A 312 -1.15 -9.33 2.72
CA PRO A 312 -2.21 -9.99 3.47
C PRO A 312 -1.70 -10.58 4.77
N LYS A 313 -2.38 -10.30 5.89
CA LYS A 313 -1.91 -10.66 7.24
C LYS A 313 -2.27 -12.09 7.66
N GLY A 314 -3.29 -12.72 7.04
CA GLY A 314 -3.80 -14.02 7.47
C GLY A 314 -4.28 -14.03 8.93
N ASP A 315 -4.28 -15.23 9.52
CA ASP A 315 -4.74 -15.43 10.91
C ASP A 315 -3.63 -15.14 11.95
N ALA A 316 -2.37 -15.07 11.52
CA ALA A 316 -1.19 -14.83 12.36
C ALA A 316 -0.35 -13.65 11.79
N PRO A 317 -0.78 -12.39 12.01
CA PRO A 317 -0.15 -11.22 11.40
C PRO A 317 1.36 -11.10 11.67
N ALA A 318 1.78 -11.29 12.91
CA ALA A 318 3.19 -11.17 13.30
C ALA A 318 4.06 -12.25 12.64
N GLU A 319 3.58 -13.50 12.56
CA GLU A 319 4.30 -14.59 11.88
C GLU A 319 4.41 -14.32 10.38
N THR A 320 3.31 -13.87 9.76
CA THR A 320 3.27 -13.56 8.33
C THR A 320 4.21 -12.41 7.98
N ASP A 321 4.10 -11.29 8.69
CA ASP A 321 4.97 -10.13 8.46
C ASP A 321 6.44 -10.46 8.76
N GLY A 322 6.73 -11.15 9.86
CA GLY A 322 8.08 -11.57 10.22
C GLY A 322 8.72 -12.46 9.15
N ARG A 323 7.94 -13.39 8.55
CA ARG A 323 8.38 -14.23 7.42
C ARG A 323 8.71 -13.39 6.18
N MET A 324 7.86 -12.41 5.85
CA MET A 324 8.08 -11.55 4.68
C MET A 324 9.30 -10.64 4.86
N LEU A 325 9.47 -10.02 6.04
CA LEU A 325 10.64 -9.19 6.32
C LEU A 325 11.93 -10.01 6.29
N LYS A 326 11.90 -11.24 6.80
CA LYS A 326 13.04 -12.16 6.72
C LYS A 326 13.38 -12.49 5.26
N LEU A 327 12.39 -12.82 4.44
CA LEU A 327 12.57 -13.09 3.00
C LEU A 327 13.19 -11.89 2.29
N LEU A 328 12.71 -10.67 2.53
CA LEU A 328 13.26 -9.46 1.92
C LEU A 328 14.73 -9.24 2.32
N ARG A 329 15.11 -9.53 3.57
CA ARG A 329 16.52 -9.48 4.02
C ARG A 329 17.40 -10.53 3.34
N GLU A 330 16.88 -11.75 3.16
CA GLU A 330 17.55 -12.81 2.42
C GLU A 330 17.76 -12.44 0.94
N LEU A 331 16.78 -11.78 0.33
CA LEU A 331 16.86 -11.28 -1.04
C LEU A 331 17.81 -10.08 -1.20
N ALA A 332 18.14 -9.37 -0.13
CA ALA A 332 19.09 -8.27 -0.11
C ALA A 332 20.56 -8.73 -0.07
N ALA A 333 20.81 -9.96 0.38
CA ALA A 333 22.14 -10.56 0.46
C ALA A 333 22.64 -10.97 -0.93
#